data_c222f6ccfd3aa66e324464f7e16e8cc3
#
_entry.id   c222f6ccfd3aa66e324464f7e16e8cc3
#
_cell.length_a   1.000
_cell.length_b   1.000
_cell.length_c   1.000
_cell.angle_alpha   90.00
_cell.angle_beta   90.00
_cell.angle_gamma   90.00
#
_symmetry.space_group_name_H-M   'P 1'
#
loop_
_entity.id
_entity.type
_entity.pdbx_description
1 polymer ?
#
loop_
_entity_poly.entity_id
_entity_poly.type
_entity_poly.pdbx_seq_one_letter_code
_entity_poly.pdbx_strand_id
1 'polypeptide(L)'
;MAGGLFVATLVNAALGFVVPFWAFVILWALNGWFQSVGGPCSVIALNRWFTEKERGTVYGFWSASHNIGEALTFIFTSFIVGALGWQWGFMSAACLGAIGVALIFTFLKPAPPEWKAGLPGSTSQPKDSTVKHKQDEVLKNPIIWMLALASAFMYISRYAVNSWGVYYFEIEKGYNIVTASTLVSVSSVCGIVGTVFSGLISDKMFRSNRTIPACLSSLLNLAALALFLFGPRQCEILDIISMILFGISIGILLCFLGGLMAIDIAPKEATGAAVG
;
A
#
# COMPACT_ATOMS: atom_id res chain seq x y z
N MET A 1 -11.66 6.91 -8.90
CA MET A 1 -11.51 5.55 -8.34
C MET A 1 -12.23 4.50 -9.18
N ALA A 2 -13.57 4.49 -9.27
CA ALA A 2 -14.29 3.47 -10.04
C ALA A 2 -13.85 3.38 -11.51
N GLY A 3 -13.64 4.51 -12.20
CA GLY A 3 -13.17 4.53 -13.59
C GLY A 3 -11.78 3.92 -13.77
N GLY A 4 -10.83 4.20 -12.85
CA GLY A 4 -9.50 3.58 -12.89
C GLY A 4 -9.57 2.07 -12.69
N LEU A 5 -10.34 1.61 -11.70
CA LEU A 5 -10.54 0.18 -11.46
C LEU A 5 -11.27 -0.51 -12.64
N PHE A 6 -12.23 0.15 -13.26
CA PHE A 6 -12.93 -0.38 -14.44
C PHE A 6 -11.97 -0.59 -15.61
N VAL A 7 -11.12 0.39 -15.92
CA VAL A 7 -10.13 0.24 -16.99
C VAL A 7 -9.11 -0.84 -16.64
N ALA A 8 -8.60 -0.89 -15.39
CA ALA A 8 -7.71 -1.94 -14.94
C ALA A 8 -8.35 -3.34 -15.05
N THR A 9 -9.65 -3.46 -14.77
CA THR A 9 -10.43 -4.69 -14.96
C THR A 9 -10.43 -5.15 -16.41
N LEU A 10 -10.72 -4.23 -17.35
CA LEU A 10 -10.70 -4.54 -18.79
C LEU A 10 -9.30 -4.93 -19.27
N VAL A 11 -8.27 -4.24 -18.80
CA VAL A 11 -6.88 -4.56 -19.14
C VAL A 11 -6.48 -5.93 -18.61
N ASN A 12 -6.85 -6.29 -17.37
CA ASN A 12 -6.60 -7.63 -16.84
C ASN A 12 -7.34 -8.70 -17.65
N ALA A 13 -8.59 -8.45 -18.05
CA ALA A 13 -9.30 -9.37 -18.94
C ALA A 13 -8.57 -9.55 -20.28
N ALA A 14 -8.07 -8.46 -20.88
CA ALA A 14 -7.29 -8.50 -22.12
C ALA A 14 -5.97 -9.29 -21.95
N LEU A 15 -5.28 -9.14 -20.83
CA LEU A 15 -4.05 -9.90 -20.50
C LEU A 15 -4.29 -11.41 -20.32
N GLY A 16 -5.52 -11.82 -20.01
CA GLY A 16 -5.91 -13.23 -19.95
C GLY A 16 -5.95 -13.93 -21.31
N PHE A 17 -5.94 -13.17 -22.41
CA PHE A 17 -5.78 -13.74 -23.75
C PHE A 17 -4.31 -13.83 -24.13
N VAL A 18 -3.98 -14.69 -25.10
CA VAL A 18 -2.62 -14.78 -25.63
C VAL A 18 -2.31 -13.51 -26.42
N VAL A 19 -1.41 -12.69 -25.91
CA VAL A 19 -1.00 -11.44 -26.54
C VAL A 19 0.49 -11.44 -26.86
N PRO A 20 0.94 -10.75 -27.93
CA PRO A 20 2.36 -10.55 -28.20
C PRO A 20 3.07 -9.85 -27.06
N PHE A 21 4.36 -10.11 -26.88
CA PHE A 21 5.16 -9.54 -25.79
C PHE A 21 5.02 -8.03 -25.63
N TRP A 22 5.12 -7.27 -26.72
CA TRP A 22 5.00 -5.81 -26.66
C TRP A 22 3.61 -5.33 -26.28
N ALA A 23 2.57 -6.03 -26.73
CA ALA A 23 1.20 -5.72 -26.31
C ALA A 23 1.01 -6.01 -24.81
N PHE A 24 1.60 -7.10 -24.29
CA PHE A 24 1.61 -7.39 -22.87
C PHE A 24 2.27 -6.27 -22.06
N VAL A 25 3.46 -5.81 -22.48
CA VAL A 25 4.17 -4.70 -21.81
C VAL A 25 3.32 -3.42 -21.78
N ILE A 26 2.69 -3.06 -22.90
CA ILE A 26 1.83 -1.87 -22.98
C ILE A 26 0.62 -2.02 -22.08
N LEU A 27 -0.08 -3.16 -22.14
CA LEU A 27 -1.24 -3.42 -21.30
C LEU A 27 -0.86 -3.42 -19.81
N TRP A 28 0.29 -4.00 -19.46
CA TRP A 28 0.79 -4.00 -18.08
C TRP A 28 1.09 -2.58 -17.56
N ALA A 29 1.71 -1.75 -18.38
CA ALA A 29 1.96 -0.35 -18.07
C ALA A 29 0.65 0.44 -17.90
N LEU A 30 -0.33 0.25 -18.79
CA LEU A 30 -1.66 0.84 -18.67
C LEU A 30 -2.36 0.38 -17.39
N ASN A 31 -2.28 -0.90 -17.04
CA ASN A 31 -2.84 -1.43 -15.80
C ASN A 31 -2.29 -0.68 -14.58
N GLY A 32 -0.96 -0.55 -14.48
CA GLY A 32 -0.31 0.20 -13.40
C GLY A 32 -0.76 1.66 -13.35
N TRP A 33 -0.83 2.32 -14.50
CA TRP A 33 -1.27 3.71 -14.61
C TRP A 33 -2.69 3.92 -14.08
N PHE A 34 -3.65 3.10 -14.50
CA PHE A 34 -5.04 3.24 -14.05
C PHE A 34 -5.27 2.78 -12.62
N GLN A 35 -4.50 1.83 -12.11
CA GLN A 35 -4.56 1.42 -10.71
C GLN A 35 -3.99 2.47 -9.75
N SER A 36 -3.01 3.27 -10.18
CA SER A 36 -2.38 4.28 -9.32
C SER A 36 -3.36 5.29 -8.72
N VAL A 37 -4.46 5.57 -9.43
CA VAL A 37 -5.52 6.49 -8.96
C VAL A 37 -6.27 5.95 -7.72
N GLY A 38 -6.22 4.65 -7.45
CA GLY A 38 -6.96 4.01 -6.36
C GLY A 38 -6.54 4.51 -4.98
N GLY A 39 -5.24 4.58 -4.71
CA GLY A 39 -4.67 5.03 -3.43
C GLY A 39 -5.07 6.45 -3.06
N PRO A 40 -4.71 7.46 -3.86
CA PRO A 40 -5.06 8.86 -3.57
C PRO A 40 -6.57 9.08 -3.40
N CYS A 41 -7.41 8.46 -4.23
CA CYS A 41 -8.85 8.57 -4.10
C CYS A 41 -9.40 7.98 -2.80
N SER A 42 -8.86 6.84 -2.35
CA SER A 42 -9.24 6.22 -1.08
C SER A 42 -8.85 7.09 0.10
N VAL A 43 -7.63 7.63 0.08
CA VAL A 43 -7.11 8.53 1.11
C VAL A 43 -7.94 9.80 1.21
N ILE A 44 -8.32 10.42 0.08
CA ILE A 44 -9.21 11.58 0.06
C ILE A 44 -10.57 11.25 0.68
N ALA A 45 -11.14 10.08 0.38
CA ALA A 45 -12.40 9.64 0.97
C ALA A 45 -12.27 9.47 2.47
N LEU A 46 -11.23 8.79 2.97
CA LEU A 46 -10.96 8.63 4.40
C LEU A 46 -10.81 9.97 5.11
N ASN A 47 -10.07 10.91 4.51
CA ASN A 47 -9.87 12.26 5.07
C ASN A 47 -11.17 13.06 5.19
N ARG A 48 -12.16 12.79 4.35
CA ARG A 48 -13.49 13.44 4.38
C ARG A 48 -14.44 12.83 5.39
N TRP A 49 -14.32 11.52 5.65
CA TRP A 49 -15.23 10.77 6.51
C TRP A 49 -14.81 10.76 7.99
N PHE A 50 -13.51 10.85 8.29
CA PHE A 50 -12.98 10.67 9.64
C PHE A 50 -12.29 11.91 10.17
N THR A 51 -12.39 12.12 11.50
CA THR A 51 -11.74 13.24 12.20
C THR A 51 -10.23 13.02 12.33
N GLU A 52 -9.49 14.07 12.63
CA GLU A 52 -8.03 13.98 12.80
C GLU A 52 -7.60 13.02 13.92
N LYS A 53 -8.43 12.87 14.96
CA LYS A 53 -8.16 11.98 16.10
C LYS A 53 -8.31 10.50 15.76
N GLU A 54 -9.19 10.17 14.80
CA GLU A 54 -9.50 8.77 14.41
C GLU A 54 -8.76 8.34 13.15
N ARG A 55 -8.26 9.31 12.39
CA ARG A 55 -7.68 9.11 11.06
C ARG A 55 -6.52 8.12 11.07
N GLY A 56 -5.63 8.19 12.07
CA GLY A 56 -4.50 7.29 12.19
C GLY A 56 -4.93 5.83 12.33
N THR A 57 -5.88 5.56 13.20
CA THR A 57 -6.42 4.21 13.42
C THR A 57 -7.11 3.68 12.18
N VAL A 58 -8.01 4.47 11.58
CA VAL A 58 -8.74 4.06 10.37
C VAL A 58 -7.81 3.86 9.18
N TYR A 59 -6.81 4.74 9.03
CA TYR A 59 -5.79 4.61 8.00
C TYR A 59 -4.95 3.34 8.18
N GLY A 60 -4.62 2.98 9.43
CA GLY A 60 -3.94 1.74 9.75
C GLY A 60 -4.73 0.50 9.31
N PHE A 61 -6.02 0.45 9.60
CA PHE A 61 -6.90 -0.63 9.13
C PHE A 61 -7.03 -0.66 7.60
N TRP A 62 -7.17 0.50 6.96
CA TRP A 62 -7.20 0.58 5.51
C TRP A 62 -5.89 0.11 4.89
N SER A 63 -4.76 0.53 5.43
CA SER A 63 -3.43 0.12 4.93
C SER A 63 -3.18 -1.38 5.10
N ALA A 64 -3.74 -2.02 6.14
CA ALA A 64 -3.66 -3.47 6.33
C ALA A 64 -4.30 -4.24 5.16
N SER A 65 -5.27 -3.65 4.45
CA SER A 65 -5.88 -4.26 3.27
C SER A 65 -4.88 -4.59 2.16
N HIS A 66 -3.77 -3.83 2.06
CA HIS A 66 -2.70 -4.13 1.12
C HIS A 66 -2.03 -5.48 1.41
N ASN A 67 -1.65 -5.72 2.67
CA ASN A 67 -1.01 -6.97 3.07
C ASN A 67 -1.98 -8.15 3.00
N ILE A 68 -3.23 -7.94 3.42
CA ILE A 68 -4.29 -8.96 3.32
C ILE A 68 -4.58 -9.29 1.86
N GLY A 69 -4.74 -8.26 1.03
CA GLY A 69 -4.98 -8.42 -0.41
C GLY A 69 -3.84 -9.14 -1.11
N GLU A 70 -2.60 -8.81 -0.79
CA GLU A 70 -1.40 -9.47 -1.31
C GLU A 70 -1.37 -10.95 -0.94
N ALA A 71 -1.57 -11.29 0.34
CA ALA A 71 -1.59 -12.68 0.81
C ALA A 71 -2.72 -13.49 0.14
N LEU A 72 -3.93 -12.95 0.09
CA LEU A 72 -5.06 -13.60 -0.56
C LEU A 72 -4.84 -13.77 -2.06
N THR A 73 -4.26 -12.78 -2.72
CA THR A 73 -3.96 -12.85 -4.16
C THR A 73 -2.98 -13.96 -4.46
N PHE A 74 -1.89 -14.10 -3.69
CA PHE A 74 -0.93 -15.18 -3.89
C PHE A 74 -1.57 -16.56 -3.76
N ILE A 75 -2.33 -16.79 -2.69
CA ILE A 75 -3.00 -18.09 -2.46
C ILE A 75 -4.02 -18.37 -3.55
N PHE A 76 -4.91 -17.44 -3.81
CA PHE A 76 -6.01 -17.59 -4.74
C PHE A 76 -5.53 -17.76 -6.20
N THR A 77 -4.57 -16.92 -6.62
CA THR A 77 -4.02 -16.96 -7.97
C THR A 77 -3.21 -18.23 -8.18
N SER A 78 -2.41 -18.67 -7.21
CA SER A 78 -1.64 -19.92 -7.30
C SER A 78 -2.55 -21.13 -7.49
N PHE A 79 -3.66 -21.20 -6.74
CA PHE A 79 -4.65 -22.26 -6.87
C PHE A 79 -5.30 -22.28 -8.26
N ILE A 80 -5.75 -21.10 -8.74
CA ILE A 80 -6.40 -20.97 -10.05
C ILE A 80 -5.42 -21.29 -11.20
N VAL A 81 -4.22 -20.74 -11.14
CA VAL A 81 -3.19 -20.98 -12.18
C VAL A 81 -2.79 -22.44 -12.21
N GLY A 82 -2.65 -23.09 -11.06
CA GLY A 82 -2.35 -24.52 -10.98
C GLY A 82 -3.46 -25.40 -11.54
N ALA A 83 -4.73 -25.02 -11.38
CA ALA A 83 -5.87 -25.80 -11.85
C ALA A 83 -6.27 -25.51 -13.31
N LEU A 84 -6.21 -24.24 -13.73
CA LEU A 84 -6.81 -23.78 -15.00
C LEU A 84 -5.81 -23.13 -15.97
N GLY A 85 -4.57 -22.90 -15.53
CA GLY A 85 -3.53 -22.24 -16.32
C GLY A 85 -3.42 -20.74 -16.07
N TRP A 86 -2.32 -20.14 -16.55
CA TRP A 86 -1.94 -18.75 -16.25
C TRP A 86 -2.95 -17.70 -16.74
N GLN A 87 -3.65 -17.96 -17.83
CA GLN A 87 -4.68 -17.04 -18.38
C GLN A 87 -5.78 -16.76 -17.36
N TRP A 88 -6.18 -17.80 -16.62
CA TRP A 88 -7.20 -17.69 -15.59
C TRP A 88 -6.75 -16.92 -14.37
N GLY A 89 -5.44 -16.76 -14.14
CA GLY A 89 -4.90 -15.84 -13.15
C GLY A 89 -5.32 -14.40 -13.42
N PHE A 90 -5.19 -13.94 -14.67
CA PHE A 90 -5.64 -12.60 -15.10
C PHE A 90 -7.17 -12.47 -15.17
N MET A 91 -7.84 -13.50 -15.68
CA MET A 91 -9.32 -13.50 -15.75
C MET A 91 -9.96 -13.45 -14.38
N SER A 92 -9.42 -14.17 -13.38
CA SER A 92 -9.91 -14.11 -12.00
C SER A 92 -9.71 -12.74 -11.38
N ALA A 93 -8.57 -12.09 -11.62
CA ALA A 93 -8.33 -10.72 -11.19
C ALA A 93 -9.33 -9.73 -11.85
N ALA A 94 -9.65 -9.94 -13.14
CA ALA A 94 -10.67 -9.16 -13.83
C ALA A 94 -12.08 -9.38 -13.23
N CYS A 95 -12.47 -10.61 -12.91
CA CYS A 95 -13.74 -10.90 -12.24
C CYS A 95 -13.84 -10.21 -10.88
N LEU A 96 -12.79 -10.31 -10.04
CA LEU A 96 -12.74 -9.62 -8.76
C LEU A 96 -12.77 -8.10 -8.92
N GLY A 97 -12.07 -7.57 -9.93
CA GLY A 97 -12.11 -6.15 -10.30
C GLY A 97 -13.52 -5.68 -10.66
N ALA A 98 -14.28 -6.47 -11.46
CA ALA A 98 -15.66 -6.16 -11.82
C ALA A 98 -16.58 -6.13 -10.59
N ILE A 99 -16.43 -7.07 -9.66
CA ILE A 99 -17.13 -7.06 -8.38
C ILE A 99 -16.76 -5.80 -7.59
N GLY A 100 -15.48 -5.46 -7.52
CA GLY A 100 -15.01 -4.23 -6.86
C GLY A 100 -15.61 -2.97 -7.47
N VAL A 101 -15.69 -2.87 -8.80
CA VAL A 101 -16.36 -1.75 -9.50
C VAL A 101 -17.81 -1.67 -9.09
N ALA A 102 -18.55 -2.78 -9.11
CA ALA A 102 -19.95 -2.82 -8.71
C ALA A 102 -20.15 -2.37 -7.26
N LEU A 103 -19.31 -2.85 -6.33
CA LEU A 103 -19.34 -2.44 -4.92
C LEU A 103 -19.06 -0.93 -4.75
N ILE A 104 -18.10 -0.38 -5.49
CA ILE A 104 -17.80 1.05 -5.43
C ILE A 104 -19.00 1.88 -5.92
N PHE A 105 -19.62 1.49 -7.03
CA PHE A 105 -20.79 2.23 -7.54
C PHE A 105 -22.00 2.15 -6.63
N THR A 106 -22.22 1.02 -5.95
CA THR A 106 -23.39 0.82 -5.11
C THR A 106 -23.22 1.41 -3.70
N PHE A 107 -22.06 1.26 -3.08
CA PHE A 107 -21.86 1.57 -1.67
C PHE A 107 -21.00 2.79 -1.38
N LEU A 108 -20.04 3.13 -2.26
CA LEU A 108 -19.10 4.20 -1.97
C LEU A 108 -19.74 5.59 -2.18
N LYS A 109 -19.93 6.31 -1.09
CA LYS A 109 -20.30 7.73 -1.11
C LYS A 109 -19.02 8.57 -0.90
N PRO A 110 -18.74 9.56 -1.78
CA PRO A 110 -17.49 10.33 -1.74
C PRO A 110 -17.34 11.26 -0.52
N ALA A 111 -18.45 11.54 0.17
CA ALA A 111 -18.46 12.37 1.39
C ALA A 111 -19.73 12.10 2.22
N PRO A 112 -19.73 12.42 3.53
CA PRO A 112 -20.92 12.33 4.38
C PRO A 112 -22.08 13.20 3.85
N PRO A 113 -23.34 12.82 4.09
CA PRO A 113 -24.50 13.62 3.68
C PRO A 113 -24.47 15.05 4.24
N GLU A 114 -23.98 15.23 5.45
CA GLU A 114 -23.83 16.52 6.15
C GLU A 114 -22.88 17.49 5.44
N TRP A 115 -21.88 16.96 4.71
CA TRP A 115 -20.98 17.75 3.89
C TRP A 115 -21.70 18.49 2.76
N LYS A 116 -22.82 17.93 2.24
CA LYS A 116 -23.66 18.56 1.21
C LYS A 116 -24.64 19.59 1.81
N ALA A 117 -24.92 19.52 3.10
CA ALA A 117 -25.91 20.37 3.76
C ALA A 117 -25.37 21.73 4.21
N GLY A 118 -24.08 22.05 3.96
CA GLY A 118 -23.53 23.37 4.26
C GLY A 118 -23.48 23.72 5.74
N LEU A 119 -23.44 22.74 6.65
CA LEU A 119 -23.35 22.96 8.09
C LEU A 119 -22.03 23.68 8.47
N PRO A 120 -22.01 24.48 9.57
CA PRO A 120 -20.82 25.16 10.04
C PRO A 120 -19.69 24.16 10.32
N GLY A 121 -18.67 24.15 9.47
CA GLY A 121 -17.58 23.17 9.42
C GLY A 121 -17.48 22.42 8.08
N SER A 122 -18.53 22.40 7.24
CA SER A 122 -18.44 22.00 5.85
C SER A 122 -17.81 23.15 5.08
N THR A 123 -16.53 23.09 4.83
CA THR A 123 -15.88 24.02 3.88
C THR A 123 -16.59 23.87 2.53
N SER A 124 -17.29 24.93 2.11
CA SER A 124 -17.77 25.10 0.74
C SER A 124 -16.65 24.65 -0.22
N GLN A 125 -16.97 23.90 -1.26
CA GLN A 125 -15.95 23.50 -2.25
C GLN A 125 -15.14 24.74 -2.63
N PRO A 126 -13.83 24.77 -2.39
CA PRO A 126 -13.02 25.92 -2.72
C PRO A 126 -13.12 26.15 -4.25
N LYS A 127 -13.15 27.41 -4.66
CA LYS A 127 -13.08 27.74 -6.08
C LYS A 127 -11.84 27.08 -6.70
N ASP A 128 -11.94 26.59 -7.92
CA ASP A 128 -10.89 25.85 -8.65
C ASP A 128 -9.51 26.55 -8.59
N SER A 129 -9.47 27.88 -8.62
CA SER A 129 -8.23 28.68 -8.50
C SER A 129 -7.53 28.52 -7.14
N THR A 130 -8.32 28.41 -6.06
CA THR A 130 -7.79 28.26 -4.69
C THR A 130 -7.22 26.83 -4.49
N VAL A 131 -7.84 25.83 -5.09
CA VAL A 131 -7.35 24.43 -5.04
C VAL A 131 -6.02 24.30 -5.78
N LYS A 132 -5.92 24.86 -6.99
CA LYS A 132 -4.66 24.85 -7.77
C LYS A 132 -3.52 25.51 -7.02
N HIS A 133 -3.76 26.69 -6.44
CA HIS A 133 -2.74 27.40 -5.67
C HIS A 133 -2.21 26.55 -4.48
N LYS A 134 -3.12 25.90 -3.74
CA LYS A 134 -2.75 25.01 -2.62
C LYS A 134 -2.02 23.75 -3.09
N GLN A 135 -2.37 23.21 -4.26
CA GLN A 135 -1.64 22.08 -4.86
C GLN A 135 -0.21 22.50 -5.25
N ASP A 136 -0.05 23.65 -5.87
CA ASP A 136 1.27 24.17 -6.25
C ASP A 136 2.14 24.47 -5.02
N GLU A 137 1.54 24.93 -3.92
CA GLU A 137 2.23 25.15 -2.64
C GLU A 137 2.71 23.84 -2.03
N VAL A 138 1.89 22.80 -2.05
CA VAL A 138 2.25 21.43 -1.59
C VAL A 138 3.41 20.89 -2.43
N LEU A 139 3.34 20.99 -3.75
CA LEU A 139 4.39 20.50 -4.65
C LEU A 139 5.71 21.26 -4.50
N LYS A 140 5.69 22.51 -4.03
CA LYS A 140 6.88 23.31 -3.71
C LYS A 140 7.46 23.01 -2.32
N ASN A 141 6.73 22.31 -1.48
CA ASN A 141 7.17 22.00 -0.12
C ASN A 141 8.25 20.91 -0.13
N PRO A 142 9.50 21.18 0.30
CA PRO A 142 10.58 20.22 0.28
C PRO A 142 10.31 19.01 1.20
N ILE A 143 9.48 19.16 2.22
CA ILE A 143 9.13 18.06 3.14
C ILE A 143 8.33 16.99 2.41
N ILE A 144 7.46 17.36 1.48
CA ILE A 144 6.70 16.40 0.65
C ILE A 144 7.65 15.58 -0.22
N TRP A 145 8.65 16.20 -0.83
CA TRP A 145 9.66 15.50 -1.63
C TRP A 145 10.55 14.58 -0.78
N MET A 146 10.89 14.99 0.44
CA MET A 146 11.61 14.12 1.38
C MET A 146 10.77 12.90 1.77
N LEU A 147 9.46 13.08 2.01
CA LEU A 147 8.56 11.96 2.27
C LEU A 147 8.41 11.04 1.06
N ALA A 148 8.29 11.60 -0.14
CA ALA A 148 8.24 10.83 -1.37
C ALA A 148 9.50 9.98 -1.56
N LEU A 149 10.68 10.56 -1.31
CA LEU A 149 11.95 9.85 -1.37
C LEU A 149 12.04 8.74 -0.30
N ALA A 150 11.64 9.03 0.93
CA ALA A 150 11.59 8.03 2.00
C ALA A 150 10.62 6.89 1.66
N SER A 151 9.45 7.21 1.09
CA SER A 151 8.49 6.22 0.60
C SER A 151 9.08 5.36 -0.50
N ALA A 152 9.81 5.96 -1.45
CA ALA A 152 10.47 5.21 -2.53
C ALA A 152 11.47 4.19 -1.97
N PHE A 153 12.32 4.57 -1.02
CA PHE A 153 13.26 3.63 -0.38
C PHE A 153 12.55 2.53 0.41
N MET A 154 11.47 2.85 1.11
CA MET A 154 10.65 1.85 1.81
C MET A 154 10.05 0.84 0.81
N TYR A 155 9.48 1.31 -0.30
CA TYR A 155 8.93 0.42 -1.32
C TYR A 155 10.00 -0.42 -2.04
N ILE A 156 11.19 0.15 -2.32
CA ILE A 156 12.33 -0.61 -2.86
C ILE A 156 12.69 -1.75 -1.92
N SER A 157 12.83 -1.47 -0.61
CA SER A 157 13.12 -2.48 0.41
C SER A 157 12.04 -3.57 0.44
N ARG A 158 10.76 -3.19 0.46
CA ARG A 158 9.62 -4.12 0.48
C ARG A 158 9.60 -5.03 -0.73
N TYR A 159 9.67 -4.45 -1.93
CA TYR A 159 9.58 -5.23 -3.17
C TYR A 159 10.83 -6.07 -3.42
N ALA A 160 12.01 -5.62 -2.99
CA ALA A 160 13.22 -6.43 -3.06
C ALA A 160 13.08 -7.73 -2.27
N VAL A 161 12.63 -7.64 -1.01
CA VAL A 161 12.42 -8.84 -0.18
C VAL A 161 11.26 -9.70 -0.69
N ASN A 162 10.15 -9.11 -1.10
CA ASN A 162 9.00 -9.87 -1.61
C ASN A 162 9.30 -10.60 -2.93
N SER A 163 10.08 -9.99 -3.82
CA SER A 163 10.35 -10.58 -5.14
C SER A 163 11.56 -11.50 -5.15
N TRP A 164 12.59 -11.19 -4.36
CA TRP A 164 13.87 -11.90 -4.39
C TRP A 164 14.21 -12.62 -3.09
N GLY A 165 13.45 -12.42 -2.02
CA GLY A 165 13.74 -12.99 -0.71
C GLY A 165 13.76 -14.52 -0.72
N VAL A 166 12.79 -15.16 -1.38
CA VAL A 166 12.76 -16.63 -1.49
C VAL A 166 14.01 -17.14 -2.22
N TYR A 167 14.35 -16.54 -3.35
CA TYR A 167 15.54 -16.89 -4.13
C TYR A 167 16.83 -16.68 -3.33
N TYR A 168 16.93 -15.58 -2.57
CA TYR A 168 18.07 -15.30 -1.72
C TYR A 168 18.23 -16.36 -0.61
N PHE A 169 17.14 -16.72 0.07
CA PHE A 169 17.16 -17.77 1.08
C PHE A 169 17.55 -19.15 0.50
N GLU A 170 17.12 -19.46 -0.72
CA GLU A 170 17.44 -20.71 -1.39
C GLU A 170 18.92 -20.75 -1.82
N ILE A 171 19.40 -19.76 -2.55
CA ILE A 171 20.74 -19.77 -3.16
C ILE A 171 21.83 -19.38 -2.16
N GLU A 172 21.64 -18.29 -1.42
CA GLU A 172 22.69 -17.77 -0.53
C GLU A 172 22.68 -18.39 0.85
N LYS A 173 21.50 -18.66 1.40
CA LYS A 173 21.38 -19.24 2.75
C LYS A 173 21.29 -20.78 2.73
N GLY A 174 20.98 -21.39 1.59
CA GLY A 174 20.94 -22.85 1.40
C GLY A 174 19.70 -23.53 1.96
N TYR A 175 18.59 -22.81 2.09
CA TYR A 175 17.30 -23.39 2.48
C TYR A 175 16.61 -24.08 1.31
N ASN A 176 15.73 -25.03 1.61
CA ASN A 176 14.82 -25.54 0.61
C ASN A 176 13.71 -24.50 0.30
N ILE A 177 13.10 -24.61 -0.87
CA ILE A 177 12.10 -23.65 -1.36
C ILE A 177 10.89 -23.48 -0.41
N VAL A 178 10.49 -24.55 0.29
CA VAL A 178 9.36 -24.52 1.23
C VAL A 178 9.71 -23.68 2.46
N THR A 179 10.87 -23.93 3.06
CA THR A 179 11.37 -23.15 4.20
C THR A 179 11.61 -21.70 3.81
N ALA A 180 12.23 -21.43 2.66
CA ALA A 180 12.49 -20.11 2.15
C ALA A 180 11.17 -19.31 1.95
N SER A 181 10.17 -19.93 1.34
CA SER A 181 8.85 -19.34 1.14
C SER A 181 8.12 -19.07 2.47
N THR A 182 8.24 -19.99 3.43
CA THR A 182 7.67 -19.83 4.77
C THR A 182 8.29 -18.63 5.50
N LEU A 183 9.62 -18.50 5.46
CA LEU A 183 10.34 -17.38 6.06
C LEU A 183 9.85 -16.03 5.50
N VAL A 184 9.76 -15.91 4.17
CA VAL A 184 9.25 -14.67 3.55
C VAL A 184 7.78 -14.42 3.93
N SER A 185 6.96 -15.47 4.00
CA SER A 185 5.54 -15.35 4.40
C SER A 185 5.36 -14.82 5.82
N VAL A 186 6.28 -15.16 6.76
CA VAL A 186 6.29 -14.61 8.11
C VAL A 186 6.33 -13.09 8.09
N SER A 187 7.14 -12.48 7.20
CA SER A 187 7.22 -11.02 7.11
C SER A 187 5.88 -10.39 6.68
N SER A 188 5.16 -11.02 5.77
CA SER A 188 3.85 -10.53 5.31
C SER A 188 2.80 -10.56 6.44
N VAL A 189 2.76 -11.64 7.21
CA VAL A 189 1.86 -11.76 8.37
C VAL A 189 2.20 -10.73 9.44
N CYS A 190 3.49 -10.59 9.79
CA CYS A 190 3.94 -9.58 10.75
C CYS A 190 3.70 -8.15 10.25
N GLY A 191 3.73 -7.94 8.93
CA GLY A 191 3.38 -6.69 8.28
C GLY A 191 1.94 -6.25 8.53
N ILE A 192 0.98 -7.19 8.55
CA ILE A 192 -0.42 -6.89 8.90
C ILE A 192 -0.48 -6.34 10.34
N VAL A 193 0.18 -7.04 11.27
CA VAL A 193 0.25 -6.62 12.67
C VAL A 193 0.87 -5.23 12.79
N GLY A 194 2.04 -5.00 12.17
CA GLY A 194 2.71 -3.69 12.15
C GLY A 194 1.81 -2.58 11.62
N THR A 195 1.10 -2.83 10.52
CA THR A 195 0.22 -1.83 9.88
C THR A 195 -0.99 -1.48 10.74
N VAL A 196 -1.67 -2.47 11.31
CA VAL A 196 -2.86 -2.25 12.16
C VAL A 196 -2.48 -1.51 13.44
N PHE A 197 -1.43 -1.95 14.11
CA PHE A 197 -1.03 -1.36 15.38
C PHE A 197 -0.32 -0.01 15.24
N SER A 198 0.25 0.31 14.08
CA SER A 198 0.96 1.58 13.85
C SER A 198 0.10 2.81 14.13
N GLY A 199 -1.12 2.83 13.60
CA GLY A 199 -2.07 3.92 13.81
C GLY A 199 -2.49 4.04 15.28
N LEU A 200 -2.81 2.91 15.93
CA LEU A 200 -3.20 2.86 17.35
C LEU A 200 -2.06 3.34 18.27
N ILE A 201 -0.84 2.87 18.03
CA ILE A 201 0.34 3.24 18.81
C ILE A 201 0.62 4.74 18.65
N SER A 202 0.61 5.23 17.42
CA SER A 202 0.88 6.64 17.15
C SER A 202 -0.14 7.58 17.81
N ASP A 203 -1.43 7.25 17.73
CA ASP A 203 -2.48 8.10 18.28
C ASP A 203 -2.49 8.08 19.80
N LYS A 204 -2.26 6.91 20.44
CA LYS A 204 -2.31 6.75 21.89
C LYS A 204 -0.98 7.08 22.59
N MET A 205 0.14 6.63 22.06
CA MET A 205 1.44 6.75 22.73
C MET A 205 2.20 8.03 22.34
N PHE A 206 2.12 8.44 21.09
CA PHE A 206 2.89 9.57 20.57
C PHE A 206 2.05 10.82 20.30
N ARG A 207 0.82 10.89 20.82
CA ARG A 207 -0.07 12.06 20.68
C ARG A 207 -0.19 12.52 19.22
N SER A 208 -0.33 11.57 18.31
CA SER A 208 -0.38 11.79 16.85
C SER A 208 0.91 12.34 16.23
N ASN A 209 2.04 12.28 16.93
CA ASN A 209 3.35 12.56 16.32
C ASN A 209 3.79 11.33 15.52
N ARG A 210 3.82 11.45 14.19
CA ARG A 210 4.14 10.36 13.27
C ARG A 210 5.65 10.20 13.04
N THR A 211 6.42 11.24 13.26
CA THR A 211 7.86 11.28 12.94
C THR A 211 8.67 10.32 13.81
N ILE A 212 8.42 10.29 15.11
CA ILE A 212 9.18 9.45 16.05
C ILE A 212 9.00 7.96 15.73
N PRO A 213 7.75 7.43 15.66
CA PRO A 213 7.56 6.01 15.34
C PRO A 213 8.02 5.66 13.92
N ALA A 214 7.95 6.58 12.95
CA ALA A 214 8.50 6.35 11.61
C ALA A 214 10.03 6.21 11.63
N CYS A 215 10.75 7.09 12.35
CA CYS A 215 12.19 6.99 12.51
C CYS A 215 12.61 5.69 13.23
N LEU A 216 11.94 5.34 14.32
CA LEU A 216 12.22 4.09 15.04
C LEU A 216 11.99 2.86 14.15
N SER A 217 10.90 2.86 13.38
CA SER A 217 10.61 1.75 12.45
C SER A 217 11.61 1.71 11.29
N SER A 218 12.13 2.84 10.83
CA SER A 218 13.17 2.87 9.80
C SER A 218 14.49 2.28 10.31
N LEU A 219 14.87 2.58 11.56
CA LEU A 219 16.04 1.96 12.19
C LEU A 219 15.85 0.45 12.41
N LEU A 220 14.64 0.05 12.82
CA LEU A 220 14.30 -1.37 12.97
C LEU A 220 14.36 -2.09 11.61
N ASN A 221 13.89 -1.45 10.53
CA ASN A 221 13.98 -2.00 9.18
C ASN A 221 15.42 -2.17 8.72
N LEU A 222 16.26 -1.18 8.99
CA LEU A 222 17.69 -1.27 8.68
C LEU A 222 18.37 -2.43 9.44
N ALA A 223 18.08 -2.59 10.73
CA ALA A 223 18.58 -3.70 11.53
C ALA A 223 18.09 -5.06 11.01
N ALA A 224 16.80 -5.14 10.64
CA ALA A 224 16.23 -6.35 10.07
C ALA A 224 16.89 -6.74 8.74
N LEU A 225 17.11 -5.78 7.84
CA LEU A 225 17.80 -6.01 6.57
C LEU A 225 19.26 -6.37 6.78
N ALA A 226 19.95 -5.74 7.73
CA ALA A 226 21.32 -6.11 8.07
C ALA A 226 21.40 -7.56 8.58
N LEU A 227 20.46 -7.97 9.43
CA LEU A 227 20.37 -9.35 9.90
C LEU A 227 20.06 -10.33 8.76
N PHE A 228 19.15 -9.98 7.85
CA PHE A 228 18.80 -10.77 6.68
C PHE A 228 20.00 -10.99 5.76
N LEU A 229 20.73 -9.90 5.43
CA LEU A 229 21.82 -9.95 4.45
C LEU A 229 23.12 -10.53 5.04
N PHE A 230 23.48 -10.15 6.28
CA PHE A 230 24.75 -10.49 6.89
C PHE A 230 24.67 -11.58 7.95
N GLY A 231 23.47 -12.07 8.28
CA GLY A 231 23.28 -13.17 9.22
C GLY A 231 23.94 -14.48 8.72
N PRO A 232 24.35 -15.37 9.64
CA PRO A 232 24.99 -16.63 9.30
C PRO A 232 24.07 -17.51 8.44
N ARG A 233 24.68 -18.32 7.59
CA ARG A 233 23.95 -19.28 6.74
C ARG A 233 23.26 -20.35 7.60
N GLN A 234 22.06 -20.75 7.19
CA GLN A 234 21.27 -21.81 7.85
C GLN A 234 20.99 -21.59 9.35
N CYS A 235 20.94 -20.33 9.78
CA CYS A 235 20.52 -20.00 11.14
C CYS A 235 19.04 -19.59 11.14
N GLU A 236 18.14 -20.58 11.11
CA GLU A 236 16.69 -20.39 10.94
C GLU A 236 16.10 -19.41 11.98
N ILE A 237 16.57 -19.47 13.23
CA ILE A 237 16.08 -18.58 14.30
C ILE A 237 16.38 -17.11 13.98
N LEU A 238 17.59 -16.79 13.53
CA LEU A 238 17.96 -15.42 13.18
C LEU A 238 17.22 -14.94 11.92
N ASP A 239 17.02 -15.84 10.97
CA ASP A 239 16.29 -15.52 9.74
C ASP A 239 14.79 -15.30 10.03
N ILE A 240 14.17 -16.07 10.92
CA ILE A 240 12.81 -15.83 11.42
C ILE A 240 12.72 -14.46 12.12
N ILE A 241 13.67 -14.17 13.04
CA ILE A 241 13.70 -12.88 13.75
C ILE A 241 13.84 -11.73 12.76
N SER A 242 14.72 -11.85 11.76
CA SER A 242 14.90 -10.82 10.74
C SER A 242 13.62 -10.56 9.96
N MET A 243 12.89 -11.62 9.57
CA MET A 243 11.62 -11.51 8.83
C MET A 243 10.48 -10.95 9.69
N ILE A 244 10.42 -11.28 10.98
CA ILE A 244 9.47 -10.67 11.93
C ILE A 244 9.73 -9.17 12.05
N LEU A 245 10.97 -8.78 12.33
CA LEU A 245 11.36 -7.37 12.46
C LEU A 245 11.13 -6.59 11.17
N PHE A 246 11.49 -7.18 10.03
CA PHE A 246 11.24 -6.62 8.71
C PHE A 246 9.75 -6.40 8.46
N GLY A 247 8.93 -7.42 8.69
CA GLY A 247 7.48 -7.33 8.50
C GLY A 247 6.85 -6.23 9.36
N ILE A 248 7.12 -6.22 10.66
CA ILE A 248 6.59 -5.20 11.58
C ILE A 248 7.03 -3.80 11.14
N SER A 249 8.31 -3.60 10.85
CA SER A 249 8.84 -2.30 10.47
C SER A 249 8.25 -1.80 9.15
N ILE A 250 8.18 -2.65 8.13
CA ILE A 250 7.55 -2.31 6.84
C ILE A 250 6.05 -2.01 7.00
N GLY A 251 5.34 -2.78 7.83
CA GLY A 251 3.93 -2.53 8.11
C GLY A 251 3.68 -1.15 8.72
N ILE A 252 4.50 -0.75 9.68
CA ILE A 252 4.44 0.59 10.31
C ILE A 252 4.80 1.68 9.29
N LEU A 253 5.88 1.50 8.55
CA LEU A 253 6.33 2.46 7.54
C LEU A 253 5.32 2.61 6.41
N LEU A 254 4.67 1.53 5.98
CA LEU A 254 3.62 1.57 4.96
C LEU A 254 2.44 2.47 5.39
N CYS A 255 2.07 2.42 6.67
CA CYS A 255 1.02 3.29 7.21
C CYS A 255 1.46 4.76 7.19
N PHE A 256 2.65 5.08 7.68
CA PHE A 256 3.08 6.46 7.84
C PHE A 256 3.57 7.08 6.53
N LEU A 257 4.54 6.48 5.88
CA LEU A 257 5.13 6.99 4.63
C LEU A 257 4.22 6.74 3.42
N GLY A 258 3.35 5.72 3.47
CA GLY A 258 2.39 5.43 2.41
C GLY A 258 1.27 6.47 2.26
N GLY A 259 1.25 7.52 3.09
CA GLY A 259 0.34 8.64 2.91
C GLY A 259 -0.08 9.36 4.20
N LEU A 260 -0.09 8.72 5.38
CA LEU A 260 -0.61 9.35 6.59
C LEU A 260 0.16 10.64 6.97
N MET A 261 1.49 10.63 6.87
CA MET A 261 2.31 11.81 7.12
C MET A 261 2.09 12.90 6.08
N ALA A 262 1.90 12.55 4.82
CA ALA A 262 1.59 13.50 3.75
C ALA A 262 0.22 14.17 3.97
N ILE A 263 -0.76 13.40 4.46
CA ILE A 263 -2.09 13.92 4.81
C ILE A 263 -2.03 14.91 5.97
N ASP A 264 -1.21 14.61 6.98
CA ASP A 264 -1.11 15.47 8.17
C ASP A 264 -0.39 16.81 7.87
N ILE A 265 0.45 16.86 6.83
CA ILE A 265 1.18 18.06 6.40
C ILE A 265 0.37 18.87 5.38
N ALA A 266 -0.37 18.22 4.50
CA ALA A 266 -1.08 18.87 3.41
C ALA A 266 -2.44 19.44 3.85
N PRO A 267 -2.85 20.61 3.31
CA PRO A 267 -4.21 21.09 3.46
C PRO A 267 -5.21 20.07 2.92
N LYS A 268 -6.40 19.99 3.53
CA LYS A 268 -7.44 19.00 3.15
C LYS A 268 -7.79 19.03 1.66
N GLU A 269 -7.75 20.22 1.05
CA GLU A 269 -8.06 20.44 -0.36
C GLU A 269 -6.94 19.98 -1.32
N ALA A 270 -5.71 19.89 -0.81
CA ALA A 270 -4.53 19.49 -1.59
C ALA A 270 -3.99 18.09 -1.22
N THR A 271 -4.71 17.35 -0.37
CA THR A 271 -4.33 16.00 0.07
C THR A 271 -4.04 15.06 -1.10
N GLY A 272 -4.84 15.15 -2.17
CA GLY A 272 -4.62 14.33 -3.37
C GLY A 272 -3.29 14.58 -4.07
N ALA A 273 -2.82 15.83 -4.09
CA ALA A 273 -1.53 16.18 -4.67
C ALA A 273 -0.34 15.79 -3.77
N ALA A 274 -0.56 15.65 -2.46
CA ALA A 274 0.47 15.24 -1.52
C ALA A 274 0.71 13.73 -1.50
N VAL A 275 -0.31 12.93 -1.84
CA VAL A 275 -0.28 11.46 -1.75
C VAL A 275 -0.11 10.82 -3.13
N GLY A 276 -0.51 11.46 -4.19
CA GLY A 276 -0.40 11.00 -5.58
C GLY A 276 0.76 11.53 -6.31
#